data_89fb9db0806080eec58713b1c551523f
#
_entry.id   89fb9db0806080eec58713b1c551523f
#
_cell.length_a   1.000
_cell.length_b   1.000
_cell.length_c   1.000
_cell.angle_alpha   90.00
_cell.angle_beta   90.00
_cell.angle_gamma   90.00
#
_symmetry.space_group_name_H-M   'P 1'
#
loop_
_entity.id
_entity.type
_entity.pdbx_description
1 polymer ?
#
loop_
_entity_poly.entity_id
_entity_poly.type
_entity_poly.pdbx_seq_one_letter_code
_entity_poly.pdbx_strand_id
1 'polypeptide(L)'
;MSAGEGKAKRPYRMRARAKAAEATRLRILDAVEVAFEEIPFGEITLTAIAERTGVSVQTVLRHFENKDALFMASLLHGGAEMAGDRDVRPVGDLDEIVGVLADHYERFGSRILRMLAQEEREPILHQLAEVGRIYHLEWCKQAFSPALKGLRGGKRKRRIAQFVAATDVYTCKLLRRDRGLSPEQTKLAMRELLEPLMEESR
;
A
#
# COMPACT_ATOMS: atom_id res chain seq x y z
N MET A 1 33.44 -38.38 32.84
CA MET A 1 33.63 -37.36 31.82
C MET A 1 32.37 -37.32 30.98
N SER A 2 31.40 -36.43 31.28
CA SER A 2 30.24 -36.16 30.41
C SER A 2 29.60 -34.86 30.83
N ALA A 3 30.03 -33.72 30.26
CA ALA A 3 29.47 -32.40 30.52
C ALA A 3 29.66 -31.47 29.28
N GLY A 4 29.27 -31.91 28.11
CA GLY A 4 29.48 -31.11 26.89
C GLY A 4 28.28 -30.93 25.96
N GLU A 5 27.25 -31.75 26.04
CA GLU A 5 26.19 -31.79 25.00
C GLU A 5 24.97 -30.89 25.23
N GLY A 6 24.82 -30.31 26.40
CA GLY A 6 23.61 -29.51 26.74
C GLY A 6 23.58 -28.05 26.23
N LYS A 7 24.73 -27.44 25.96
CA LYS A 7 24.84 -26.01 25.66
C LYS A 7 24.54 -25.64 24.20
N ALA A 8 24.78 -26.52 23.23
CA ALA A 8 24.54 -26.24 21.79
C ALA A 8 23.06 -26.41 21.36
N LYS A 9 22.28 -27.24 22.06
CA LYS A 9 20.85 -27.50 21.76
C LYS A 9 19.91 -26.34 22.14
N ARG A 10 20.26 -25.50 23.11
CA ARG A 10 19.42 -24.41 23.62
C ARG A 10 19.34 -23.22 22.65
N PRO A 11 20.42 -22.69 22.05
CA PRO A 11 20.36 -21.64 21.03
C PRO A 11 19.63 -22.09 19.75
N TYR A 12 19.79 -23.33 19.33
CA TYR A 12 19.11 -23.90 18.18
C TYR A 12 17.58 -23.96 18.38
N ARG A 13 17.13 -24.45 19.52
CA ARG A 13 15.70 -24.51 19.88
C ARG A 13 15.08 -23.10 20.00
N MET A 14 15.80 -22.13 20.52
CA MET A 14 15.34 -20.73 20.59
C MET A 14 15.17 -20.13 19.18
N ARG A 15 16.13 -20.33 18.28
CA ARG A 15 16.04 -19.89 16.89
C ARG A 15 14.89 -20.57 16.12
N ALA A 16 14.71 -21.86 16.30
CA ALA A 16 13.59 -22.59 15.70
C ALA A 16 12.24 -22.09 16.19
N ARG A 17 12.09 -21.79 17.48
CA ARG A 17 10.86 -21.19 18.07
C ARG A 17 10.61 -19.77 17.55
N ALA A 18 11.64 -18.94 17.48
CA ALA A 18 11.54 -17.60 16.93
C ALA A 18 11.10 -17.62 15.46
N LYS A 19 11.69 -18.51 14.64
CA LYS A 19 11.30 -18.69 13.24
C LYS A 19 9.86 -19.18 13.09
N ALA A 20 9.41 -20.10 13.92
CA ALA A 20 8.03 -20.59 13.91
C ALA A 20 7.04 -19.51 14.36
N ALA A 21 7.40 -18.67 15.34
CA ALA A 21 6.58 -17.55 15.78
C ALA A 21 6.45 -16.48 14.68
N GLU A 22 7.55 -16.16 13.98
CA GLU A 22 7.52 -15.22 12.86
C GLU A 22 6.70 -15.76 11.68
N ALA A 23 6.85 -17.02 11.33
CA ALA A 23 6.02 -17.65 10.30
C ALA A 23 4.52 -17.61 10.66
N THR A 24 4.19 -17.77 11.95
CA THR A 24 2.81 -17.63 12.41
C THR A 24 2.32 -16.20 12.32
N ARG A 25 3.18 -15.23 12.70
CA ARG A 25 2.88 -13.80 12.60
C ARG A 25 2.56 -13.38 11.16
N LEU A 26 3.40 -13.76 10.20
CA LEU A 26 3.21 -13.45 8.78
C LEU A 26 1.90 -14.08 8.26
N ARG A 27 1.64 -15.35 8.56
CA ARG A 27 0.40 -16.01 8.16
C ARG A 27 -0.86 -15.31 8.71
N ILE A 28 -0.79 -14.73 9.91
CA ILE A 28 -1.90 -13.94 10.48
C ILE A 28 -2.07 -12.62 9.69
N LEU A 29 -0.99 -11.94 9.32
CA LEU A 29 -1.03 -10.71 8.52
C LEU A 29 -1.63 -10.98 7.14
N ASP A 30 -1.19 -12.02 6.45
CA ASP A 30 -1.72 -12.44 5.15
C ASP A 30 -3.22 -12.76 5.22
N ALA A 31 -3.67 -13.42 6.29
CA ALA A 31 -5.09 -13.72 6.49
C ALA A 31 -5.95 -12.46 6.69
N VAL A 32 -5.40 -11.41 7.30
CA VAL A 32 -6.09 -10.11 7.41
C VAL A 32 -6.22 -9.45 6.04
N GLU A 33 -5.17 -9.49 5.22
CA GLU A 33 -5.20 -8.92 3.87
C GLU A 33 -6.27 -9.60 3.01
N VAL A 34 -6.31 -10.93 3.02
CA VAL A 34 -7.35 -11.71 2.32
C VAL A 34 -8.74 -11.37 2.86
N ALA A 35 -8.92 -11.33 4.18
CA ALA A 35 -10.20 -10.98 4.78
C ALA A 35 -10.67 -9.57 4.38
N PHE A 36 -9.75 -8.61 4.33
CA PHE A 36 -10.05 -7.24 3.92
C PHE A 36 -10.48 -7.14 2.44
N GLU A 37 -10.03 -8.05 1.60
CA GLU A 37 -10.50 -8.12 0.20
C GLU A 37 -11.92 -8.68 0.07
N GLU A 38 -12.34 -9.53 1.01
CA GLU A 38 -13.62 -10.23 0.95
C GLU A 38 -14.77 -9.47 1.66
N ILE A 39 -14.52 -8.95 2.87
CA ILE A 39 -15.54 -8.35 3.74
C ILE A 39 -15.12 -6.95 4.22
N PRO A 40 -16.09 -6.08 4.63
CA PRO A 40 -15.80 -4.78 5.22
C PRO A 40 -14.94 -4.89 6.48
N PHE A 41 -14.11 -3.87 6.73
CA PHE A 41 -13.20 -3.84 7.88
C PHE A 41 -13.93 -4.04 9.23
N GLY A 42 -15.08 -3.40 9.40
CA GLY A 42 -15.90 -3.53 10.62
C GLY A 42 -16.31 -4.97 10.93
N GLU A 43 -16.49 -5.80 9.91
CA GLU A 43 -16.92 -7.21 10.03
C GLU A 43 -15.76 -8.19 10.27
N ILE A 44 -14.50 -7.76 10.08
CA ILE A 44 -13.33 -8.60 10.36
C ILE A 44 -13.18 -8.74 11.87
N THR A 45 -13.22 -9.97 12.39
CA THR A 45 -13.02 -10.28 13.80
C THR A 45 -11.74 -11.07 14.06
N LEU A 46 -11.18 -10.95 15.28
CA LEU A 46 -10.03 -11.77 15.68
C LEU A 46 -10.33 -13.26 15.64
N THR A 47 -11.60 -13.65 15.89
CA THR A 47 -12.05 -15.04 15.80
C THR A 47 -11.97 -15.55 14.37
N ALA A 48 -12.50 -14.79 13.40
CA ALA A 48 -12.44 -15.18 12.00
C ALA A 48 -10.99 -15.30 11.49
N ILE A 49 -10.10 -14.41 11.93
CA ILE A 49 -8.67 -14.48 11.57
C ILE A 49 -7.99 -15.70 12.24
N ALA A 50 -8.31 -16.00 13.50
CA ALA A 50 -7.81 -17.17 14.21
C ALA A 50 -8.21 -18.48 13.50
N GLU A 51 -9.49 -18.59 13.11
CA GLU A 51 -10.02 -19.74 12.36
C GLU A 51 -9.34 -19.91 11.01
N ARG A 52 -9.19 -18.82 10.21
CA ARG A 52 -8.50 -18.84 8.90
C ARG A 52 -7.05 -19.32 9.00
N THR A 53 -6.40 -19.00 10.11
CA THR A 53 -4.98 -19.31 10.30
C THR A 53 -4.71 -20.61 11.08
N GLY A 54 -5.76 -21.24 11.62
CA GLY A 54 -5.66 -22.45 12.43
C GLY A 54 -4.94 -22.21 13.77
N VAL A 55 -5.06 -21.00 14.33
CA VAL A 55 -4.51 -20.66 15.66
C VAL A 55 -5.63 -20.25 16.61
N SER A 56 -5.34 -20.17 17.92
CA SER A 56 -6.28 -19.60 18.88
C SER A 56 -6.29 -18.07 18.83
N VAL A 57 -7.44 -17.44 19.20
CA VAL A 57 -7.54 -15.97 19.38
C VAL A 57 -6.44 -15.47 20.34
N GLN A 58 -6.13 -16.25 21.38
CA GLN A 58 -5.07 -15.91 22.33
C GLN A 58 -3.67 -15.91 21.67
N THR A 59 -3.46 -16.74 20.65
CA THR A 59 -2.23 -16.71 19.86
C THR A 59 -2.18 -15.45 18.99
N VAL A 60 -3.31 -15.02 18.40
CA VAL A 60 -3.39 -13.76 17.66
C VAL A 60 -3.07 -12.58 18.60
N LEU A 61 -3.72 -12.52 19.76
CA LEU A 61 -3.50 -11.45 20.75
C LEU A 61 -2.09 -11.43 21.35
N ARG A 62 -1.39 -12.56 21.36
CA ARG A 62 0.02 -12.61 21.77
C ARG A 62 0.95 -11.94 20.74
N HIS A 63 0.59 -11.96 19.48
CA HIS A 63 1.35 -11.30 18.41
C HIS A 63 0.92 -9.84 18.19
N PHE A 64 -0.37 -9.55 18.44
CA PHE A 64 -0.97 -8.25 18.17
C PHE A 64 -1.92 -7.90 19.31
N GLU A 65 -1.71 -6.81 19.98
CA GLU A 65 -2.39 -6.40 21.20
C GLU A 65 -3.94 -6.36 21.06
N ASN A 66 -4.42 -5.93 19.90
CA ASN A 66 -5.84 -5.83 19.58
C ASN A 66 -6.06 -5.88 18.06
N LYS A 67 -7.34 -5.78 17.61
CA LYS A 67 -7.71 -5.78 16.20
C LYS A 67 -7.01 -4.64 15.41
N ASP A 68 -6.99 -3.43 15.96
CA ASP A 68 -6.42 -2.27 15.28
C ASP A 68 -4.92 -2.40 15.11
N ALA A 69 -4.21 -2.88 16.15
CA ALA A 69 -2.79 -3.18 16.08
C ALA A 69 -2.46 -4.28 15.07
N LEU A 70 -3.28 -5.33 15.00
CA LEU A 70 -3.18 -6.38 13.99
C LEU A 70 -3.35 -5.81 12.59
N PHE A 71 -4.39 -4.99 12.39
CA PHE A 71 -4.70 -4.43 11.08
C PHE A 71 -3.63 -3.42 10.65
N MET A 72 -3.18 -2.56 11.57
CA MET A 72 -2.06 -1.65 11.30
C MET A 72 -0.79 -2.41 10.91
N ALA A 73 -0.48 -3.50 11.61
CA ALA A 73 0.69 -4.32 11.29
C ALA A 73 0.55 -5.02 9.92
N SER A 74 -0.66 -5.48 9.54
CA SER A 74 -0.93 -6.03 8.21
C SER A 74 -0.73 -4.98 7.13
N LEU A 75 -1.24 -3.78 7.34
CA LEU A 75 -1.10 -2.68 6.39
C LEU A 75 0.34 -2.19 6.25
N LEU A 76 1.12 -2.17 7.32
CA LEU A 76 2.55 -1.88 7.25
C LEU A 76 3.31 -2.99 6.53
N HIS A 77 2.88 -4.24 6.67
CA HIS A 77 3.46 -5.38 5.97
C HIS A 77 3.17 -5.30 4.47
N GLY A 78 1.91 -5.22 4.06
CA GLY A 78 1.50 -5.03 2.67
C GLY A 78 1.87 -3.65 2.12
N GLY A 79 1.93 -2.61 2.98
CA GLY A 79 2.37 -1.27 2.62
C GLY A 79 3.85 -1.18 2.26
N ALA A 80 4.69 -2.02 2.86
CA ALA A 80 6.10 -2.13 2.47
C ALA A 80 6.24 -2.71 1.05
N GLU A 81 5.42 -3.69 0.68
CA GLU A 81 5.33 -4.20 -0.68
C GLU A 81 4.80 -3.14 -1.66
N MET A 82 3.73 -2.45 -1.28
CA MET A 82 3.16 -1.35 -2.08
C MET A 82 4.12 -0.17 -2.27
N ALA A 83 4.90 0.18 -1.24
CA ALA A 83 5.91 1.23 -1.32
C ALA A 83 7.10 0.78 -2.17
N GLY A 84 7.55 -0.46 -2.01
CA GLY A 84 8.63 -1.06 -2.81
C GLY A 84 8.30 -1.11 -4.29
N ASP A 85 7.05 -1.36 -4.65
CA ASP A 85 6.56 -1.34 -6.03
C ASP A 85 6.67 0.05 -6.70
N ARG A 86 6.67 1.13 -5.90
CA ARG A 86 6.83 2.52 -6.35
C ARG A 86 8.19 3.14 -5.99
N ASP A 87 9.14 2.35 -5.49
CA ASP A 87 10.49 2.83 -5.15
C ASP A 87 11.32 3.15 -6.39
N VAL A 88 10.96 2.58 -7.55
CA VAL A 88 11.40 3.11 -8.84
C VAL A 88 10.76 4.50 -8.99
N ARG A 89 11.59 5.54 -8.91
CA ARG A 89 11.15 6.94 -8.93
C ARG A 89 11.53 7.56 -10.26
N PRO A 90 10.75 7.33 -11.32
CA PRO A 90 11.00 8.00 -12.59
C PRO A 90 10.87 9.50 -12.39
N VAL A 91 11.79 10.25 -12.98
CA VAL A 91 11.79 11.71 -12.91
C VAL A 91 11.71 12.29 -14.32
N GLY A 92 10.56 12.88 -14.62
CA GLY A 92 10.34 13.62 -15.88
C GLY A 92 10.05 12.75 -17.10
N ASP A 93 10.22 11.45 -17.04
CA ASP A 93 9.81 10.53 -18.10
C ASP A 93 8.35 10.09 -17.89
N LEU A 94 7.45 10.58 -18.76
CA LEU A 94 6.01 10.30 -18.63
C LEU A 94 5.66 8.84 -18.87
N ASP A 95 6.33 8.16 -19.78
CA ASP A 95 6.02 6.76 -20.09
C ASP A 95 6.40 5.87 -18.90
N GLU A 96 7.54 6.14 -18.29
CA GLU A 96 7.99 5.45 -17.08
C GLU A 96 7.10 5.78 -15.87
N ILE A 97 6.77 7.06 -15.66
CA ILE A 97 5.86 7.53 -14.59
C ILE A 97 4.50 6.83 -14.68
N VAL A 98 3.89 6.85 -15.86
CA VAL A 98 2.58 6.25 -16.11
C VAL A 98 2.65 4.73 -16.01
N GLY A 99 3.72 4.11 -16.51
CA GLY A 99 3.97 2.68 -16.39
C GLY A 99 3.95 2.21 -14.93
N VAL A 100 4.78 2.84 -14.09
CA VAL A 100 4.84 2.52 -12.64
C VAL A 100 3.50 2.70 -11.95
N LEU A 101 2.78 3.78 -12.25
CA LEU A 101 1.47 4.04 -11.63
C LEU A 101 0.41 3.04 -12.07
N ALA A 102 0.31 2.76 -13.37
CA ALA A 102 -0.69 1.84 -13.90
C ALA A 102 -0.48 0.42 -13.35
N ASP A 103 0.77 -0.07 -13.35
CA ASP A 103 1.11 -1.38 -12.81
C ASP A 103 0.82 -1.46 -11.31
N HIS A 104 1.14 -0.39 -10.55
CA HIS A 104 0.78 -0.28 -9.14
C HIS A 104 -0.74 -0.35 -8.90
N TYR A 105 -1.53 0.36 -9.69
CA TYR A 105 -2.99 0.35 -9.51
C TYR A 105 -3.68 -0.90 -10.06
N GLU A 106 -3.10 -1.60 -11.04
CA GLU A 106 -3.57 -2.94 -11.42
C GLU A 106 -3.39 -3.93 -10.26
N ARG A 107 -2.28 -3.84 -9.51
CA ARG A 107 -2.00 -4.73 -8.37
C ARG A 107 -2.78 -4.35 -7.11
N PHE A 108 -2.78 -3.08 -6.74
CA PHE A 108 -3.23 -2.61 -5.42
C PHE A 108 -4.47 -1.71 -5.46
N GLY A 109 -4.90 -1.26 -6.62
CA GLY A 109 -5.98 -0.28 -6.77
C GLY A 109 -7.31 -0.73 -6.14
N SER A 110 -7.65 -2.02 -6.19
CA SER A 110 -8.86 -2.56 -5.54
C SER A 110 -8.80 -2.38 -4.03
N ARG A 111 -7.66 -2.72 -3.43
CA ARG A 111 -7.43 -2.61 -1.98
C ARG A 111 -7.45 -1.16 -1.52
N ILE A 112 -6.79 -0.26 -2.27
CA ILE A 112 -6.77 1.18 -2.00
C ILE A 112 -8.20 1.75 -2.06
N LEU A 113 -8.95 1.48 -3.12
CA LEU A 113 -10.33 1.97 -3.28
C LEU A 113 -11.26 1.43 -2.18
N ARG A 114 -11.08 0.17 -1.76
CA ARG A 114 -11.85 -0.43 -0.68
C ARG A 114 -11.55 0.24 0.67
N MET A 115 -10.30 0.61 0.92
CA MET A 115 -9.88 1.37 2.10
C MET A 115 -10.53 2.76 2.10
N LEU A 116 -10.40 3.50 1.00
CA LEU A 116 -10.97 4.84 0.85
C LEU A 116 -12.50 4.86 0.97
N ALA A 117 -13.19 3.81 0.49
CA ALA A 117 -14.65 3.70 0.62
C ALA A 117 -15.16 3.54 2.05
N GLN A 118 -14.29 3.20 3.00
CA GLN A 118 -14.63 2.95 4.39
C GLN A 118 -13.98 3.95 5.36
N GLU A 119 -13.11 4.84 4.88
CA GLU A 119 -12.31 5.72 5.73
C GLU A 119 -13.14 6.68 6.60
N GLU A 120 -14.32 7.09 6.16
CA GLU A 120 -15.19 7.98 6.95
C GLU A 120 -15.81 7.28 8.17
N ARG A 121 -15.90 5.95 8.15
CA ARG A 121 -16.53 5.15 9.22
C ARG A 121 -15.51 4.48 10.14
N GLU A 122 -14.28 4.31 9.67
CA GLU A 122 -13.25 3.53 10.34
C GLU A 122 -12.01 4.41 10.58
N PRO A 123 -11.78 4.91 11.81
CA PRO A 123 -10.69 5.85 12.10
C PRO A 123 -9.30 5.35 11.70
N ILE A 124 -9.07 4.03 11.80
CA ILE A 124 -7.79 3.45 11.39
C ILE A 124 -7.57 3.52 9.88
N LEU A 125 -8.64 3.30 9.09
CA LEU A 125 -8.56 3.41 7.63
C LEU A 125 -8.37 4.86 7.21
N HIS A 126 -8.96 5.81 7.94
CA HIS A 126 -8.74 7.24 7.74
C HIS A 126 -7.26 7.60 7.92
N GLN A 127 -6.64 7.19 9.02
CA GLN A 127 -5.21 7.44 9.27
C GLN A 127 -4.32 6.89 8.16
N LEU A 128 -4.64 5.70 7.67
CA LEU A 128 -3.88 5.07 6.58
C LEU A 128 -4.09 5.77 5.25
N ALA A 129 -5.31 6.19 4.95
CA ALA A 129 -5.61 6.97 3.77
C ALA A 129 -4.81 8.30 3.77
N GLU A 130 -4.70 8.96 4.92
CA GLU A 130 -3.87 10.17 5.08
C GLU A 130 -2.37 9.88 4.82
N VAL A 131 -1.84 8.78 5.35
CA VAL A 131 -0.45 8.35 5.06
C VAL A 131 -0.27 8.11 3.55
N GLY A 132 -1.24 7.45 2.91
CA GLY A 132 -1.23 7.20 1.46
C GLY A 132 -1.27 8.50 0.64
N ARG A 133 -2.11 9.47 1.04
CA ARG A 133 -2.19 10.81 0.38
C ARG A 133 -0.88 11.59 0.50
N ILE A 134 -0.27 11.58 1.68
CA ILE A 134 1.03 12.23 1.90
C ILE A 134 2.10 11.57 1.02
N TYR A 135 2.17 10.24 1.01
CA TYR A 135 3.09 9.49 0.18
C TYR A 135 2.92 9.81 -1.31
N HIS A 136 1.68 9.77 -1.81
CA HIS A 136 1.37 10.07 -3.21
C HIS A 136 1.74 11.51 -3.59
N LEU A 137 1.43 12.48 -2.72
CA LEU A 137 1.81 13.88 -2.91
C LEU A 137 3.33 14.07 -3.04
N GLU A 138 4.10 13.45 -2.14
CA GLU A 138 5.57 13.56 -2.18
C GLU A 138 6.15 12.82 -3.39
N TRP A 139 5.58 11.68 -3.76
CA TRP A 139 5.94 10.98 -4.98
C TRP A 139 5.71 11.85 -6.23
N CYS A 140 4.54 12.50 -6.35
CA CYS A 140 4.24 13.42 -7.45
C CYS A 140 5.22 14.61 -7.51
N LYS A 141 5.55 15.20 -6.35
CA LYS A 141 6.54 16.30 -6.30
C LYS A 141 7.91 15.89 -6.82
N GLN A 142 8.31 14.65 -6.63
CA GLN A 142 9.59 14.10 -7.11
C GLN A 142 9.51 13.74 -8.59
N ALA A 143 8.53 12.93 -8.99
CA ALA A 143 8.35 12.47 -10.36
C ALA A 143 8.22 13.63 -11.35
N PHE A 144 7.46 14.65 -10.98
CA PHE A 144 7.22 15.84 -11.81
C PHE A 144 8.10 17.05 -11.45
N SER A 145 9.20 16.82 -10.73
CA SER A 145 10.10 17.92 -10.32
C SER A 145 10.60 18.80 -11.46
N PRO A 146 10.89 18.30 -12.69
CA PRO A 146 11.28 19.15 -13.81
C PRO A 146 10.18 20.16 -14.21
N ALA A 147 8.92 19.73 -14.26
CA ALA A 147 7.77 20.56 -14.59
C ALA A 147 7.39 21.54 -13.46
N LEU A 148 7.86 21.32 -12.26
CA LEU A 148 7.68 22.21 -11.10
C LEU A 148 8.81 23.24 -10.95
N LYS A 149 9.87 23.13 -11.76
CA LYS A 149 11.03 24.03 -11.71
C LYS A 149 10.62 25.44 -12.12
N GLY A 150 10.97 26.42 -11.30
CA GLY A 150 10.62 27.85 -11.55
C GLY A 150 9.21 28.25 -11.10
N LEU A 151 8.28 27.33 -10.89
CA LEU A 151 6.94 27.65 -10.37
C LEU A 151 6.99 27.98 -8.88
N ARG A 152 6.26 29.02 -8.47
CA ARG A 152 6.18 29.49 -7.08
C ARG A 152 4.74 29.80 -6.67
N GLY A 153 4.50 29.90 -5.36
CA GLY A 153 3.22 30.30 -4.79
C GLY A 153 2.02 29.51 -5.31
N GLY A 154 0.97 30.21 -5.65
CA GLY A 154 -0.28 29.59 -6.11
C GLY A 154 -0.16 28.80 -7.42
N LYS A 155 0.71 29.22 -8.34
CA LYS A 155 0.95 28.46 -9.59
C LYS A 155 1.54 27.06 -9.29
N ARG A 156 2.56 26.99 -8.43
CA ARG A 156 3.16 25.73 -8.03
C ARG A 156 2.18 24.84 -7.30
N LYS A 157 1.38 25.40 -6.37
CA LYS A 157 0.36 24.65 -5.62
C LYS A 157 -0.68 24.03 -6.57
N ARG A 158 -1.19 24.78 -7.54
CA ARG A 158 -2.15 24.26 -8.53
C ARG A 158 -1.56 23.17 -9.41
N ARG A 159 -0.33 23.35 -9.90
CA ARG A 159 0.32 22.35 -10.75
C ARG A 159 0.55 21.02 -10.01
N ILE A 160 0.96 21.08 -8.74
CA ILE A 160 1.06 19.86 -7.92
C ILE A 160 -0.31 19.19 -7.76
N ALA A 161 -1.37 19.96 -7.49
CA ALA A 161 -2.73 19.41 -7.38
C ALA A 161 -3.23 18.78 -8.69
N GLN A 162 -2.88 19.35 -9.85
CA GLN A 162 -3.19 18.78 -11.16
C GLN A 162 -2.47 17.44 -11.37
N PHE A 163 -1.19 17.36 -11.04
CA PHE A 163 -0.45 16.10 -11.11
C PHE A 163 -1.05 15.03 -10.17
N VAL A 164 -1.33 15.41 -8.91
CA VAL A 164 -1.97 14.49 -7.96
C VAL A 164 -3.31 13.99 -8.50
N ALA A 165 -4.17 14.87 -9.02
CA ALA A 165 -5.47 14.49 -9.55
C ALA A 165 -5.37 13.58 -10.79
N ALA A 166 -4.47 13.90 -11.73
CA ALA A 166 -4.29 13.11 -12.95
C ALA A 166 -3.68 11.73 -12.69
N THR A 167 -2.95 11.56 -11.58
CA THR A 167 -2.29 10.31 -11.20
C THR A 167 -2.97 9.57 -10.04
N ASP A 168 -4.13 10.03 -9.61
CA ASP A 168 -4.88 9.44 -8.49
C ASP A 168 -5.49 8.09 -8.85
N VAL A 169 -5.66 7.24 -7.83
CA VAL A 169 -6.33 5.93 -7.98
C VAL A 169 -7.77 6.07 -8.52
N TYR A 170 -8.46 7.15 -8.20
CA TYR A 170 -9.79 7.42 -8.74
C TYR A 170 -9.76 7.74 -10.22
N THR A 171 -8.77 8.46 -10.71
CA THR A 171 -8.58 8.70 -12.16
C THR A 171 -8.32 7.39 -12.88
N CYS A 172 -7.44 6.55 -12.36
CA CYS A 172 -7.21 5.22 -12.91
C CYS A 172 -8.49 4.36 -12.88
N LYS A 173 -9.25 4.37 -11.78
CA LYS A 173 -10.55 3.69 -11.68
C LYS A 173 -11.53 4.15 -12.75
N LEU A 174 -11.69 5.45 -12.93
CA LEU A 174 -12.60 6.02 -13.94
C LEU A 174 -12.23 5.54 -15.34
N LEU A 175 -10.96 5.59 -15.72
CA LEU A 175 -10.48 5.16 -17.02
C LEU A 175 -10.60 3.65 -17.20
N ARG A 176 -10.03 2.90 -16.27
CA ARG A 176 -9.84 1.46 -16.38
C ARG A 176 -11.12 0.67 -16.13
N ARG A 177 -11.90 1.03 -15.10
CA ARG A 177 -13.07 0.25 -14.67
C ARG A 177 -14.38 0.84 -15.15
N ASP A 178 -14.58 2.14 -14.96
CA ASP A 178 -15.87 2.76 -15.26
C ASP A 178 -16.04 3.01 -16.78
N ARG A 179 -14.93 3.26 -17.51
CA ARG A 179 -14.92 3.42 -18.96
C ARG A 179 -14.47 2.18 -19.72
N GLY A 180 -13.94 1.16 -19.04
CA GLY A 180 -13.57 -0.13 -19.64
C GLY A 180 -12.35 -0.08 -20.54
N LEU A 181 -11.45 0.89 -20.38
CA LEU A 181 -10.22 0.95 -21.17
C LEU A 181 -9.31 -0.24 -20.87
N SER A 182 -8.58 -0.73 -21.87
CA SER A 182 -7.51 -1.71 -21.62
C SER A 182 -6.39 -1.10 -20.78
N PRO A 183 -5.49 -1.92 -20.19
CA PRO A 183 -4.32 -1.39 -19.48
C PRO A 183 -3.50 -0.42 -20.33
N GLU A 184 -3.25 -0.73 -21.60
CA GLU A 184 -2.49 0.10 -22.54
C GLU A 184 -3.23 1.40 -22.85
N GLN A 185 -4.54 1.33 -23.10
CA GLN A 185 -5.37 2.52 -23.33
C GLN A 185 -5.47 3.39 -22.07
N THR A 186 -5.46 2.80 -20.89
CA THR A 186 -5.43 3.53 -19.63
C THR A 186 -4.11 4.28 -19.45
N LYS A 187 -2.98 3.63 -19.74
CA LYS A 187 -1.65 4.26 -19.73
C LYS A 187 -1.60 5.43 -20.72
N LEU A 188 -2.09 5.24 -21.94
CA LEU A 188 -2.14 6.28 -22.95
C LEU A 188 -3.01 7.47 -22.51
N ALA A 189 -4.22 7.22 -22.00
CA ALA A 189 -5.10 8.28 -21.54
C ALA A 189 -4.52 9.05 -20.34
N MET A 190 -3.87 8.39 -19.39
CA MET A 190 -3.16 9.06 -18.28
C MET A 190 -2.01 9.92 -18.80
N ARG A 191 -1.25 9.43 -19.78
CA ARG A 191 -0.17 10.20 -20.43
C ARG A 191 -0.70 11.47 -21.08
N GLU A 192 -1.77 11.37 -21.89
CA GLU A 192 -2.42 12.50 -22.56
C GLU A 192 -2.94 13.56 -21.57
N LEU A 193 -3.40 13.16 -20.39
CA LEU A 193 -3.78 14.08 -19.31
C LEU A 193 -2.59 14.82 -18.70
N LEU A 194 -1.43 14.19 -18.67
CA LEU A 194 -0.22 14.71 -18.01
C LEU A 194 0.67 15.53 -18.96
N GLU A 195 0.71 15.19 -20.25
CA GLU A 195 1.58 15.81 -21.24
C GLU A 195 1.47 17.34 -21.29
N PRO A 196 0.27 17.96 -21.36
CA PRO A 196 0.13 19.40 -21.35
C PRO A 196 0.66 20.05 -20.06
N LEU A 197 0.56 19.34 -18.93
CA LEU A 197 1.06 19.83 -17.65
C LEU A 197 2.58 19.86 -17.57
N MET A 198 3.26 19.05 -18.38
CA MET A 198 4.72 19.05 -18.48
C MET A 198 5.24 20.19 -19.37
N GLU A 199 4.49 20.57 -20.41
CA GLU A 199 4.91 21.57 -21.40
C GLU A 199 4.75 23.02 -20.96
N GLU A 200 3.70 23.33 -20.18
CA GLU A 200 3.42 24.72 -19.72
C GLU A 200 4.49 25.30 -18.78
N SER A 201 5.55 24.58 -18.49
CA SER A 201 6.67 25.05 -17.64
C SER A 201 7.79 25.71 -18.42
N ARG A 202 7.64 25.81 -19.76
CA ARG A 202 8.49 26.63 -20.62
C ARG A 202 7.84 28.00 -20.78
#